data_55faf5b280b392109aba6aafac87cb2e
#
_entry.id   55faf5b280b392109aba6aafac87cb2e
#
_cell.length_a   1.000
_cell.length_b   1.000
_cell.length_c   1.000
_cell.angle_alpha   90.00
_cell.angle_beta   90.00
_cell.angle_gamma   90.00
#
_symmetry.space_group_name_H-M   'P 1'
#
loop_
_entity.id
_entity.type
_entity.pdbx_description
1 polymer ?
#
loop_
_entity_poly.entity_id
_entity_poly.type
_entity_poly.pdbx_seq_one_letter_code
_entity_poly.pdbx_strand_id
1 'polypeptide(L)'
;FENNIENPWDISGSSRNKIWLKCTETTYHGSYQISRDDAIYGRGCPFCNHSKIHPRDSFGQMMIDRYGEETFKLMWNTELNTIDPFSIAPSTRKYKVWLNCIDTDYHPPTCAHPNDIKNHSGYCHYCAKIKLCREDSLGFNCPESINVWSDKNKKSPFDYFPNSNSTVWWKCYCGKQGCADAYCAASVLTDETKETLEQFMKK
;
A
#
# COMPACT_ATOMS: atom_id res chain seq x y z
N PHE A 1 12.94 38.99 6.57
CA PHE A 1 12.57 40.41 6.76
C PHE A 1 12.58 41.21 5.45
N GLU A 2 13.25 40.76 4.41
CA GLU A 2 13.43 41.48 3.14
C GLU A 2 12.11 41.85 2.41
N ASN A 3 11.03 41.13 2.70
CA ASN A 3 9.72 41.32 2.05
C ASN A 3 8.72 42.12 2.92
N ASN A 4 9.09 42.51 4.15
CA ASN A 4 8.24 43.34 5.03
C ASN A 4 8.56 44.81 4.81
N ILE A 5 7.54 45.63 4.54
CA ILE A 5 7.65 47.06 4.34
C ILE A 5 7.73 47.78 5.68
N GLU A 6 7.05 47.25 6.71
CA GLU A 6 6.96 47.85 8.04
C GLU A 6 7.88 47.12 9.03
N ASN A 7 8.44 47.91 9.97
CA ASN A 7 9.20 47.36 11.07
C ASN A 7 8.28 46.55 11.99
N PRO A 8 8.66 45.32 12.42
CA PRO A 8 7.83 44.49 13.30
C PRO A 8 7.34 45.20 14.58
N TRP A 9 8.12 46.17 15.09
CA TRP A 9 7.81 46.93 16.30
C TRP A 9 6.75 48.02 16.11
N ASP A 10 6.55 48.46 14.85
CA ASP A 10 5.61 49.54 14.51
C ASP A 10 4.21 49.01 14.13
N ILE A 11 4.09 47.67 13.98
CA ILE A 11 2.86 47.04 13.58
C ILE A 11 1.98 46.78 14.80
N SER A 12 0.73 47.34 14.86
CA SER A 12 -0.18 47.15 16.00
C SER A 12 -0.71 45.69 16.12
N GLY A 13 -0.96 45.22 17.38
CA GLY A 13 -1.34 43.84 17.71
C GLY A 13 -2.61 43.30 17.04
N SER A 14 -3.48 44.20 16.56
CA SER A 14 -4.78 43.87 15.99
C SER A 14 -4.86 44.01 14.45
N SER A 15 -3.70 44.18 13.79
CA SER A 15 -3.66 44.33 12.33
C SER A 15 -3.92 42.99 11.63
N ARG A 16 -4.88 42.98 10.70
CA ARG A 16 -5.13 41.83 9.77
C ARG A 16 -4.16 41.81 8.60
N ASN A 17 -3.19 42.71 8.57
CA ASN A 17 -2.17 42.74 7.52
C ASN A 17 -1.35 41.45 7.56
N LYS A 18 -1.07 40.93 6.39
CA LYS A 18 -0.19 39.77 6.24
C LYS A 18 1.24 40.20 6.37
N ILE A 19 2.02 39.45 7.14
CA ILE A 19 3.45 39.62 7.31
C ILE A 19 4.20 38.41 6.71
N TRP A 20 5.43 38.68 6.30
CA TRP A 20 6.32 37.63 5.82
C TRP A 20 7.19 37.11 6.97
N LEU A 21 7.18 35.82 7.17
CA LEU A 21 8.07 35.14 8.12
C LEU A 21 8.89 34.08 7.37
N LYS A 22 10.07 33.76 7.87
CA LYS A 22 10.88 32.62 7.42
C LYS A 22 10.54 31.41 8.27
N CYS A 23 10.49 30.24 7.63
CA CYS A 23 10.39 28.99 8.37
C CYS A 23 11.69 28.76 9.16
N THR A 24 11.54 28.40 10.44
CA THR A 24 12.67 28.10 11.34
C THR A 24 13.00 26.62 11.36
N GLU A 25 12.04 25.76 11.00
CA GLU A 25 12.18 24.30 11.05
C GLU A 25 12.95 23.76 9.85
N THR A 26 12.72 24.34 8.66
CA THR A 26 13.40 23.90 7.44
C THR A 26 13.72 25.09 6.53
N THR A 27 14.85 25.00 5.82
CA THR A 27 15.28 26.06 4.90
C THR A 27 14.49 26.05 3.59
N TYR A 28 14.02 24.90 3.13
CA TYR A 28 13.33 24.77 1.85
C TYR A 28 11.87 25.24 1.87
N HIS A 29 11.24 25.42 3.05
CA HIS A 29 9.94 26.06 3.14
C HIS A 29 9.99 27.56 2.84
N GLY A 30 11.18 28.16 2.92
CA GLY A 30 11.41 29.55 2.56
C GLY A 30 10.63 30.54 3.42
N SER A 31 10.29 31.67 2.80
CA SER A 31 9.45 32.72 3.41
C SER A 31 7.99 32.49 3.07
N TYR A 32 7.10 32.73 4.01
CA TYR A 32 5.65 32.57 3.86
C TYR A 32 4.90 33.76 4.42
N GLN A 33 3.70 34.00 3.88
CA GLN A 33 2.77 35.02 4.38
C GLN A 33 1.80 34.42 5.37
N ILE A 34 1.61 35.12 6.48
CA ILE A 34 0.67 34.75 7.53
C ILE A 34 0.00 36.03 8.06
N SER A 35 -1.26 35.93 8.50
CA SER A 35 -1.86 37.03 9.25
C SER A 35 -1.12 37.18 10.58
N ARG A 36 -1.08 38.38 11.07
CA ARG A 36 -0.44 38.63 12.33
C ARG A 36 -1.09 37.90 13.50
N ASP A 37 -2.42 37.85 13.50
CA ASP A 37 -3.17 37.10 14.51
C ASP A 37 -2.77 35.61 14.50
N ASP A 38 -2.66 35.00 13.32
CA ASP A 38 -2.21 33.61 13.20
C ASP A 38 -0.76 33.42 13.68
N ALA A 39 0.11 34.43 13.46
CA ALA A 39 1.49 34.40 13.95
C ALA A 39 1.55 34.46 15.49
N ILE A 40 0.73 35.35 16.10
CA ILE A 40 0.61 35.46 17.56
C ILE A 40 0.06 34.20 18.20
N TYR A 41 -0.95 33.57 17.56
CA TYR A 41 -1.52 32.30 18.02
C TYR A 41 -0.63 31.09 17.72
N GLY A 42 0.59 31.26 17.24
CA GLY A 42 1.56 30.21 17.03
C GLY A 42 1.22 29.25 15.89
N ARG A 43 0.39 29.66 14.91
CA ARG A 43 0.05 28.81 13.76
C ARG A 43 1.23 28.50 12.86
N GLY A 44 2.31 29.29 12.94
CA GLY A 44 3.59 29.02 12.31
C GLY A 44 3.56 28.87 10.79
N CYS A 45 4.56 28.17 10.28
CA CYS A 45 4.71 27.90 8.85
C CYS A 45 3.55 27.01 8.34
N PRO A 46 2.85 27.41 7.26
CA PRO A 46 1.73 26.64 6.71
C PRO A 46 2.12 25.25 6.17
N PHE A 47 3.39 25.06 5.86
CA PHE A 47 3.91 23.76 5.46
C PHE A 47 4.22 22.89 6.68
N CYS A 48 4.82 23.44 7.74
CA CYS A 48 5.07 22.70 8.98
C CYS A 48 3.79 22.27 9.70
N ASN A 49 2.75 23.09 9.68
CA ASN A 49 1.44 22.75 10.26
C ASN A 49 0.51 21.97 9.30
N HIS A 50 1.02 21.60 8.12
CA HIS A 50 0.31 20.84 7.08
C HIS A 50 -0.99 21.46 6.54
N SER A 51 -1.20 22.79 6.73
CA SER A 51 -2.30 23.50 6.07
C SER A 51 -2.07 23.70 4.58
N LYS A 52 -0.79 23.63 4.16
CA LYS A 52 -0.35 23.52 2.77
C LYS A 52 0.67 22.39 2.66
N ILE A 53 0.75 21.78 1.50
CA ILE A 53 1.75 20.73 1.22
C ILE A 53 2.88 21.35 0.41
N HIS A 54 4.10 21.27 0.93
CA HIS A 54 5.28 21.57 0.15
C HIS A 54 5.63 20.34 -0.70
N PRO A 55 6.05 20.48 -1.98
CA PRO A 55 6.38 19.32 -2.83
C PRO A 55 7.37 18.35 -2.18
N ARG A 56 8.36 18.84 -1.44
CA ARG A 56 9.33 18.00 -0.70
C ARG A 56 8.74 17.23 0.48
N ASP A 57 7.60 17.66 1.02
CA ASP A 57 6.90 17.00 2.13
C ASP A 57 5.70 16.17 1.64
N SER A 58 5.55 16.07 0.34
CA SER A 58 4.42 15.40 -0.30
C SER A 58 4.54 13.88 -0.27
N PHE A 59 3.41 13.23 -0.54
CA PHE A 59 3.37 11.78 -0.76
C PHE A 59 4.24 11.37 -1.96
N GLY A 60 4.21 12.14 -3.07
CA GLY A 60 5.03 11.88 -4.23
C GLY A 60 6.52 11.88 -3.91
N GLN A 61 6.99 12.88 -3.16
CA GLN A 61 8.40 12.94 -2.75
C GLN A 61 8.76 11.78 -1.81
N MET A 62 7.92 11.47 -0.84
CA MET A 62 8.13 10.31 0.03
C MET A 62 8.28 9.00 -0.75
N MET A 63 7.48 8.83 -1.81
CA MET A 63 7.58 7.64 -2.67
C MET A 63 8.86 7.63 -3.49
N ILE A 64 9.27 8.79 -4.02
CA ILE A 64 10.55 8.94 -4.74
C ILE A 64 11.73 8.64 -3.81
N ASP A 65 11.73 9.16 -2.59
CA ASP A 65 12.79 8.92 -1.61
C ASP A 65 12.91 7.44 -1.22
N ARG A 66 11.78 6.71 -1.24
CA ARG A 66 11.71 5.29 -0.86
C ARG A 66 12.08 4.35 -2.00
N TYR A 67 11.63 4.63 -3.20
CA TYR A 67 11.69 3.70 -4.34
C TYR A 67 12.50 4.21 -5.53
N GLY A 68 12.85 5.50 -5.55
CA GLY A 68 13.44 6.18 -6.69
C GLY A 68 12.41 6.74 -7.66
N GLU A 69 12.79 7.78 -8.42
CA GLU A 69 11.88 8.52 -9.29
C GLU A 69 11.33 7.65 -10.43
N GLU A 70 12.19 6.91 -11.12
CA GLU A 70 11.77 6.06 -12.25
C GLU A 70 10.84 4.92 -11.78
N THR A 71 11.13 4.33 -10.64
CA THR A 71 10.28 3.30 -10.05
C THR A 71 8.92 3.88 -9.65
N PHE A 72 8.91 5.06 -9.04
CA PHE A 72 7.65 5.70 -8.66
C PHE A 72 6.79 6.05 -9.88
N LYS A 73 7.38 6.47 -10.99
CA LYS A 73 6.64 6.70 -12.25
C LYS A 73 5.92 5.44 -12.75
N LEU A 74 6.54 4.28 -12.63
CA LEU A 74 5.91 2.99 -12.98
C LEU A 74 4.82 2.59 -11.99
N MET A 75 5.03 2.87 -10.69
CA MET A 75 4.07 2.59 -9.63
C MET A 75 2.83 3.46 -9.71
N TRP A 76 2.97 4.74 -10.06
CA TRP A 76 1.85 5.68 -10.06
C TRP A 76 0.91 5.40 -11.21
N ASN A 77 -0.31 4.95 -10.91
CA ASN A 77 -1.32 4.69 -11.95
C ASN A 77 -1.94 6.01 -12.41
N THR A 78 -1.52 6.51 -13.58
CA THR A 78 -1.96 7.79 -14.12
C THR A 78 -3.40 7.78 -14.64
N GLU A 79 -3.94 6.62 -14.97
CA GLU A 79 -5.31 6.47 -15.48
C GLU A 79 -6.35 6.51 -14.34
N LEU A 80 -6.01 5.90 -13.19
CA LEU A 80 -6.92 5.77 -12.07
C LEU A 80 -6.77 6.91 -11.04
N ASN A 81 -5.63 7.59 -11.00
CA ASN A 81 -5.41 8.72 -10.12
C ASN A 81 -5.77 10.03 -10.82
N THR A 82 -6.64 10.81 -10.20
CA THR A 82 -7.03 12.15 -10.65
C THR A 82 -6.36 13.27 -9.85
N ILE A 83 -5.57 12.91 -8.84
CA ILE A 83 -4.88 13.85 -7.96
C ILE A 83 -3.38 13.81 -8.18
N ASP A 84 -2.73 14.98 -8.11
CA ASP A 84 -1.28 15.09 -8.17
C ASP A 84 -0.66 14.55 -6.86
N PRO A 85 0.28 13.56 -6.92
CA PRO A 85 0.92 13.00 -5.75
C PRO A 85 1.74 14.00 -4.95
N PHE A 86 2.17 15.11 -5.60
CA PHE A 86 2.92 16.18 -4.92
C PHE A 86 2.02 17.20 -4.21
N SER A 87 0.71 17.08 -4.37
CA SER A 87 -0.30 17.92 -3.69
C SER A 87 -0.90 17.30 -2.43
N ILE A 88 -0.54 16.06 -2.09
CA ILE A 88 -1.11 15.32 -0.96
C ILE A 88 -0.08 15.01 0.12
N ALA A 89 -0.51 15.10 1.38
CA ALA A 89 0.32 14.74 2.52
C ALA A 89 0.48 13.22 2.65
N PRO A 90 1.67 12.71 3.01
CA PRO A 90 1.90 11.28 3.23
C PRO A 90 1.03 10.67 4.33
N SER A 91 0.60 11.47 5.30
CA SER A 91 -0.21 11.03 6.44
C SER A 91 -1.72 11.15 6.22
N THR A 92 -2.16 11.52 5.02
CA THR A 92 -3.58 11.74 4.75
C THR A 92 -4.36 10.44 4.60
N ARG A 93 -5.60 10.43 5.12
CA ARG A 93 -6.63 9.42 4.84
C ARG A 93 -7.82 10.00 4.06
N LYS A 94 -7.72 11.27 3.65
CA LYS A 94 -8.78 11.95 2.90
C LYS A 94 -8.93 11.39 1.49
N TYR A 95 -7.82 10.97 0.88
CA TYR A 95 -7.77 10.46 -0.48
C TYR A 95 -7.32 9.00 -0.49
N LYS A 96 -7.73 8.27 -1.50
CA LYS A 96 -7.14 6.97 -1.87
C LYS A 96 -6.37 7.16 -3.16
N VAL A 97 -5.26 6.46 -3.28
CA VAL A 97 -4.41 6.46 -4.46
C VAL A 97 -4.26 5.05 -5.01
N TRP A 98 -4.04 4.95 -6.31
CA TRP A 98 -3.86 3.70 -7.01
C TRP A 98 -2.39 3.54 -7.39
N LEU A 99 -1.83 2.40 -7.03
CA LEU A 99 -0.45 2.04 -7.37
C LEU A 99 -0.43 0.72 -8.14
N ASN A 100 0.31 0.71 -9.24
CA ASN A 100 0.61 -0.50 -10.00
C ASN A 100 1.63 -1.35 -9.24
N CYS A 101 1.52 -2.65 -9.31
CA CYS A 101 2.58 -3.54 -8.88
C CYS A 101 3.74 -3.48 -9.87
N ILE A 102 4.97 -3.42 -9.36
CA ILE A 102 6.20 -3.45 -10.18
C ILE A 102 6.90 -4.82 -10.11
N ASP A 103 6.48 -5.67 -9.17
CA ASP A 103 7.09 -6.99 -8.98
C ASP A 103 6.51 -8.03 -9.95
N THR A 104 5.23 -7.82 -10.35
CA THR A 104 4.52 -8.69 -11.30
C THR A 104 3.53 -7.88 -12.13
N ASP A 105 3.25 -8.33 -13.35
CA ASP A 105 2.31 -7.73 -14.29
C ASP A 105 0.86 -8.20 -14.09
N TYR A 106 0.66 -9.34 -13.39
CA TYR A 106 -0.66 -9.91 -13.15
C TYR A 106 -1.36 -9.38 -11.87
N HIS A 107 -0.63 -8.67 -11.00
CA HIS A 107 -1.28 -8.06 -9.84
C HIS A 107 -2.05 -6.80 -10.24
N PRO A 108 -3.36 -6.75 -9.99
CA PRO A 108 -4.14 -5.54 -10.27
C PRO A 108 -3.64 -4.34 -9.44
N PRO A 109 -3.86 -3.12 -9.94
CA PRO A 109 -3.52 -1.92 -9.18
C PRO A 109 -4.13 -1.93 -7.78
N THR A 110 -3.34 -1.54 -6.79
CA THR A 110 -3.76 -1.48 -5.39
C THR A 110 -4.26 -0.09 -5.04
N CYS A 111 -5.45 -0.03 -4.44
CA CYS A 111 -6.04 1.21 -3.94
C CYS A 111 -5.88 1.29 -2.42
N ALA A 112 -5.16 2.32 -1.94
CA ALA A 112 -4.92 2.51 -0.52
C ALA A 112 -4.83 4.00 -0.14
N HIS A 113 -4.95 4.30 1.16
CA HIS A 113 -4.68 5.67 1.63
C HIS A 113 -3.17 5.91 1.72
N PRO A 114 -2.68 7.12 1.40
CA PRO A 114 -1.27 7.49 1.56
C PRO A 114 -0.70 7.15 2.95
N ASN A 115 -1.48 7.39 4.01
CA ASN A 115 -1.07 7.05 5.38
C ASN A 115 -0.81 5.55 5.59
N ASP A 116 -1.60 4.70 4.95
CA ASP A 116 -1.43 3.24 5.08
C ASP A 116 -0.19 2.78 4.31
N ILE A 117 0.05 3.35 3.12
CA ILE A 117 1.26 3.10 2.32
C ILE A 117 2.52 3.59 3.06
N LYS A 118 2.43 4.75 3.75
CA LYS A 118 3.54 5.29 4.56
C LYS A 118 3.94 4.34 5.67
N ASN A 119 2.96 3.75 6.38
CA ASN A 119 3.17 2.98 7.60
C ASN A 119 3.40 1.48 7.37
N HIS A 120 3.10 0.97 6.17
CA HIS A 120 3.29 -0.44 5.83
C HIS A 120 4.49 -0.63 4.89
N SER A 121 5.17 -1.76 5.04
CA SER A 121 6.34 -2.10 4.22
C SER A 121 6.00 -2.45 2.77
N GLY A 122 4.73 -2.71 2.46
CA GLY A 122 4.29 -3.09 1.12
C GLY A 122 3.18 -2.18 0.60
N TYR A 123 3.31 -1.71 -0.63
CA TYR A 123 2.26 -0.94 -1.33
C TYR A 123 1.28 -1.84 -2.10
N CYS A 124 1.72 -3.01 -2.53
CA CYS A 124 0.88 -3.98 -3.24
C CYS A 124 0.26 -4.96 -2.24
N HIS A 125 -1.08 -4.99 -2.18
CA HIS A 125 -1.82 -5.89 -1.29
C HIS A 125 -1.67 -7.38 -1.66
N TYR A 126 -1.34 -7.67 -2.90
CA TYR A 126 -1.14 -9.04 -3.40
C TYR A 126 0.26 -9.53 -3.02
N CYS A 127 1.32 -8.76 -3.27
CA CYS A 127 2.67 -9.09 -2.80
C CYS A 127 2.74 -9.23 -1.27
N ALA A 128 1.99 -8.38 -0.54
CA ALA A 128 1.86 -8.45 0.92
C ALA A 128 0.95 -9.60 1.40
N LYS A 129 0.40 -10.41 0.50
CA LYS A 129 -0.52 -11.53 0.81
C LYS A 129 -1.78 -11.12 1.60
N ILE A 130 -2.18 -9.84 1.53
CA ILE A 130 -3.43 -9.33 2.12
C ILE A 130 -4.62 -9.71 1.22
N LYS A 131 -4.40 -9.71 -0.09
CA LYS A 131 -5.36 -10.14 -1.10
C LYS A 131 -4.76 -11.27 -1.92
N LEU A 132 -5.61 -12.16 -2.39
CA LEU A 132 -5.26 -13.26 -3.26
C LEU A 132 -5.71 -12.94 -4.69
N CYS A 133 -4.82 -13.04 -5.67
CA CYS A 133 -5.17 -13.15 -7.08
C CYS A 133 -5.12 -14.61 -7.53
N ARG A 134 -5.63 -14.88 -8.70
CA ARG A 134 -5.71 -16.25 -9.23
C ARG A 134 -4.31 -16.87 -9.40
N GLU A 135 -3.37 -16.10 -9.91
CA GLU A 135 -2.00 -16.49 -10.21
C GLU A 135 -1.21 -16.86 -8.96
N ASP A 136 -1.53 -16.23 -7.80
CA ASP A 136 -0.92 -16.54 -6.51
C ASP A 136 -1.61 -17.71 -5.78
N SER A 137 -2.72 -18.22 -6.32
CA SER A 137 -3.53 -19.23 -5.64
C SER A 137 -2.91 -20.62 -5.68
N LEU A 138 -3.35 -21.46 -4.74
CA LEU A 138 -3.00 -22.88 -4.70
C LEU A 138 -3.38 -23.58 -6.00
N GLY A 139 -4.60 -23.33 -6.53
CA GLY A 139 -5.08 -23.98 -7.74
C GLY A 139 -4.31 -23.61 -9.00
N PHE A 140 -3.69 -22.41 -9.04
CA PHE A 140 -2.85 -21.99 -10.14
C PHE A 140 -1.42 -22.54 -10.01
N ASN A 141 -0.83 -22.42 -8.82
CA ASN A 141 0.54 -22.85 -8.56
C ASN A 141 0.70 -24.36 -8.42
N CYS A 142 -0.38 -25.07 -8.12
CA CYS A 142 -0.41 -26.52 -8.00
C CYS A 142 -1.69 -27.07 -8.66
N PRO A 143 -1.73 -27.15 -10.01
CA PRO A 143 -2.92 -27.56 -10.76
C PRO A 143 -3.43 -28.96 -10.37
N GLU A 144 -2.55 -29.85 -9.92
CA GLU A 144 -2.87 -31.19 -9.43
C GLU A 144 -3.83 -31.13 -8.23
N SER A 145 -3.76 -30.04 -7.44
CA SER A 145 -4.66 -29.83 -6.31
C SER A 145 -6.14 -29.85 -6.72
N ILE A 146 -6.45 -29.44 -7.94
CA ILE A 146 -7.82 -29.40 -8.47
C ILE A 146 -8.40 -30.81 -8.55
N ASN A 147 -7.59 -31.78 -9.01
CA ASN A 147 -8.02 -33.17 -9.22
C ASN A 147 -8.32 -33.88 -7.89
N VAL A 148 -7.57 -33.55 -6.86
CA VAL A 148 -7.67 -34.16 -5.52
C VAL A 148 -8.49 -33.34 -4.54
N TRP A 149 -9.08 -32.21 -4.99
CA TRP A 149 -9.90 -31.36 -4.15
C TRP A 149 -11.22 -32.02 -3.82
N SER A 150 -11.55 -32.13 -2.52
CA SER A 150 -12.80 -32.73 -2.08
C SER A 150 -13.98 -31.78 -2.19
N ASP A 151 -15.15 -32.33 -2.58
CA ASP A 151 -16.41 -31.58 -2.64
C ASP A 151 -16.94 -31.17 -1.25
N LYS A 152 -16.32 -31.67 -0.18
CA LYS A 152 -16.56 -31.21 1.21
C LYS A 152 -16.04 -29.81 1.48
N ASN A 153 -15.11 -29.31 0.66
CA ASN A 153 -14.60 -27.94 0.78
C ASN A 153 -15.64 -26.93 0.29
N LYS A 154 -15.84 -25.86 1.08
CA LYS A 154 -16.76 -24.77 0.71
C LYS A 154 -16.19 -23.83 -0.36
N LYS A 155 -14.88 -23.80 -0.52
CA LYS A 155 -14.14 -22.92 -1.43
C LYS A 155 -13.30 -23.76 -2.37
N SER A 156 -12.88 -23.18 -3.49
CA SER A 156 -12.01 -23.81 -4.48
C SER A 156 -10.53 -23.71 -4.12
N PRO A 157 -9.62 -24.48 -4.77
CA PRO A 157 -8.18 -24.30 -4.58
C PRO A 157 -7.68 -22.89 -4.97
N PHE A 158 -8.43 -22.18 -5.81
CA PHE A 158 -8.11 -20.81 -6.22
C PHE A 158 -8.41 -19.75 -5.14
N ASP A 159 -9.06 -20.14 -4.04
CA ASP A 159 -9.37 -19.26 -2.91
C ASP A 159 -8.36 -19.37 -1.75
N TYR A 160 -7.27 -20.10 -1.95
CA TYR A 160 -6.24 -20.34 -0.95
C TYR A 160 -4.84 -20.02 -1.49
N PHE A 161 -3.98 -19.47 -0.65
CA PHE A 161 -2.54 -19.42 -0.93
C PHE A 161 -1.92 -20.82 -0.79
N PRO A 162 -0.85 -21.13 -1.55
CA PRO A 162 -0.14 -22.41 -1.43
C PRO A 162 0.34 -22.72 -0.01
N ASN A 163 0.71 -21.68 0.76
CA ASN A 163 1.22 -21.78 2.13
C ASN A 163 0.16 -21.35 3.18
N SER A 164 -1.11 -21.50 2.88
CA SER A 164 -2.18 -21.20 3.82
C SER A 164 -2.22 -22.23 4.96
N ASN A 165 -2.40 -21.74 6.21
CA ASN A 165 -2.64 -22.60 7.37
C ASN A 165 -4.09 -23.10 7.46
N SER A 166 -4.90 -22.86 6.43
CA SER A 166 -6.28 -23.34 6.36
C SER A 166 -6.32 -24.84 6.20
N THR A 167 -7.21 -25.50 6.95
CA THR A 167 -7.47 -26.93 6.84
C THR A 167 -8.47 -27.17 5.73
N VAL A 168 -8.18 -28.13 4.84
CA VAL A 168 -9.00 -28.49 3.69
C VAL A 168 -9.11 -30.01 3.57
N TRP A 169 -10.14 -30.46 2.86
CA TRP A 169 -10.39 -31.87 2.56
C TRP A 169 -9.81 -32.22 1.19
N TRP A 170 -9.10 -33.35 1.13
CA TRP A 170 -8.54 -33.91 -0.09
C TRP A 170 -9.26 -35.23 -0.44
N LYS A 171 -9.51 -35.47 -1.72
CA LYS A 171 -10.00 -36.77 -2.21
C LYS A 171 -8.89 -37.80 -2.12
N CYS A 172 -9.20 -38.98 -1.60
CA CYS A 172 -8.29 -40.11 -1.62
C CYS A 172 -8.51 -40.94 -2.88
N TYR A 173 -7.48 -41.16 -3.67
CA TYR A 173 -7.50 -41.98 -4.87
C TYR A 173 -6.87 -43.36 -4.68
N CYS A 174 -6.71 -43.81 -3.43
CA CYS A 174 -6.10 -45.14 -3.16
C CYS A 174 -6.93 -46.36 -3.61
N GLY A 175 -8.14 -46.13 -4.11
CA GLY A 175 -9.05 -47.21 -4.60
C GLY A 175 -9.55 -48.18 -3.53
N LYS A 176 -9.21 -47.96 -2.25
CA LYS A 176 -9.67 -48.83 -1.15
C LYS A 176 -11.09 -48.42 -0.75
N GLN A 177 -11.97 -49.43 -0.67
CA GLN A 177 -13.33 -49.24 -0.20
C GLN A 177 -13.32 -48.69 1.25
N GLY A 178 -14.04 -47.60 1.48
CA GLY A 178 -14.11 -46.97 2.81
C GLY A 178 -12.98 -45.95 3.11
N CYS A 179 -12.06 -45.66 2.17
CA CYS A 179 -11.10 -44.58 2.35
C CYS A 179 -11.85 -43.23 2.29
N ALA A 180 -11.86 -42.55 3.40
CA ALA A 180 -12.43 -41.19 3.50
C ALA A 180 -11.45 -40.13 2.96
N ASP A 181 -11.99 -38.98 2.54
CA ASP A 181 -11.16 -37.83 2.19
C ASP A 181 -10.18 -37.54 3.32
N ALA A 182 -8.92 -37.32 2.98
CA ALA A 182 -7.90 -36.94 3.94
C ALA A 182 -8.12 -35.51 4.42
N TYR A 183 -7.96 -35.27 5.71
CA TYR A 183 -7.99 -33.93 6.29
C TYR A 183 -6.56 -33.41 6.44
N CYS A 184 -6.24 -32.32 5.75
CA CYS A 184 -4.89 -31.77 5.72
C CYS A 184 -4.90 -30.24 5.66
N ALA A 185 -3.83 -29.61 6.10
CA ALA A 185 -3.62 -28.19 5.88
C ALA A 185 -3.24 -27.94 4.41
N ALA A 186 -3.73 -26.87 3.79
CA ALA A 186 -3.39 -26.50 2.42
C ALA A 186 -1.89 -26.23 2.22
N SER A 187 -1.16 -25.96 3.32
CA SER A 187 0.30 -25.79 3.34
C SER A 187 1.10 -27.08 3.12
N VAL A 188 0.45 -28.24 3.11
CA VAL A 188 1.12 -29.56 2.99
C VAL A 188 1.48 -29.92 1.55
N LEU A 189 1.09 -29.11 0.58
CA LEU A 189 1.58 -29.24 -0.81
C LEU A 189 2.98 -28.58 -0.96
N THR A 190 3.95 -29.05 -0.16
CA THR A 190 5.39 -28.84 -0.39
C THR A 190 5.86 -29.73 -1.54
N ASP A 191 7.05 -29.47 -2.08
CA ASP A 191 7.60 -30.26 -3.18
C ASP A 191 7.67 -31.77 -2.86
N GLU A 192 7.91 -32.15 -1.59
CA GLU A 192 7.83 -33.52 -1.10
C GLU A 192 6.41 -34.13 -1.18
N THR A 193 5.38 -33.32 -0.93
CA THR A 193 3.99 -33.77 -1.05
C THR A 193 3.51 -33.80 -2.50
N LYS A 194 4.08 -32.97 -3.39
CA LYS A 194 3.85 -33.08 -4.84
C LYS A 194 4.37 -34.43 -5.38
N GLU A 195 5.60 -34.82 -5.01
CA GLU A 195 6.13 -36.16 -5.36
C GLU A 195 5.26 -37.30 -4.82
N THR A 196 4.75 -37.16 -3.58
CA THR A 196 3.87 -38.15 -2.97
C THR A 196 2.52 -38.21 -3.67
N LEU A 197 1.93 -37.06 -4.04
CA LEU A 197 0.69 -36.98 -4.83
C LEU A 197 0.90 -37.55 -6.24
N GLU A 198 2.00 -37.21 -6.91
CA GLU A 198 2.33 -37.80 -8.22
C GLU A 198 2.55 -39.32 -8.16
N GLN A 199 3.17 -39.85 -7.10
CA GLN A 199 3.31 -41.29 -6.88
C GLN A 199 1.98 -41.97 -6.57
N PHE A 200 1.06 -41.28 -5.86
CA PHE A 200 -0.32 -41.77 -5.62
C PHE A 200 -1.16 -41.77 -6.88
N MET A 201 -0.97 -40.79 -7.78
CA MET A 201 -1.72 -40.68 -9.04
C MET A 201 -1.23 -41.65 -10.13
N LYS A 202 -0.02 -42.19 -10.01
CA LYS A 202 0.57 -43.18 -10.96
C LYS A 202 0.33 -44.62 -10.58
N LYS A 203 -0.37 -44.90 -9.48
CA LYS A 203 -0.81 -46.24 -9.05
C LYS A 203 -2.31 -46.42 -9.21
#